data_435236249c3a5e3a7739c45be961ca40
#
_entry.id   435236249c3a5e3a7739c45be961ca40
#
_cell.length_a   1.000
_cell.length_b   1.000
_cell.length_c   1.000
_cell.angle_alpha   90.00
_cell.angle_beta   90.00
_cell.angle_gamma   90.00
#
_symmetry.space_group_name_H-M   'P 1'
#
loop_
_entity.id
_entity.type
_entity.pdbx_description
1 polymer ?
#
loop_
_entity_poly.entity_id
_entity_poly.type
_entity_poly.pdbx_seq_one_letter_code
_entity_poly.pdbx_strand_id
1 'polypeptide(L)'
;MTLFNSRNSIHRSPLGAVADGTRVHFKITLPRNMQCSASYLLVQHPDNRIECLDMFWCGMNGNDYEWWECHFTPQKTGLYFYHFELRTSRGRSVLKKDLGGEARAGAREDWQLTV
;
A
#
# COMPACT_ATOMS: atom_id res chain seq x y z
N MET A 1 -14.57 -4.11 -6.10
CA MET A 1 -13.19 -4.22 -6.64
C MET A 1 -12.19 -4.21 -5.50
N THR A 2 -11.20 -5.08 -5.57
CA THR A 2 -10.12 -5.16 -4.57
C THR A 2 -9.22 -3.93 -4.67
N LEU A 3 -9.06 -3.19 -3.59
CA LEU A 3 -8.23 -1.99 -3.56
C LEU A 3 -6.73 -2.34 -3.52
N PHE A 4 -6.38 -3.37 -2.78
CA PHE A 4 -5.01 -3.89 -2.67
C PHE A 4 -5.05 -5.33 -2.16
N ASN A 5 -4.22 -6.18 -2.75
CA ASN A 5 -3.98 -7.54 -2.27
C ASN A 5 -2.50 -7.86 -2.48
N SER A 6 -1.78 -8.13 -1.40
CA SER A 6 -0.34 -8.40 -1.45
C SER A 6 0.05 -9.66 -2.19
N ARG A 7 -0.91 -10.52 -2.52
CA ARG A 7 -0.70 -11.75 -3.30
C ARG A 7 -0.90 -11.54 -4.80
N ASN A 8 -1.28 -10.34 -5.22
CA ASN A 8 -1.50 -10.01 -6.61
C ASN A 8 -0.33 -9.16 -7.12
N SER A 9 0.37 -9.62 -8.16
CA SER A 9 1.55 -8.94 -8.71
C SER A 9 1.24 -7.57 -9.34
N ILE A 10 -0.02 -7.30 -9.66
CA ILE A 10 -0.45 -5.96 -10.11
C ILE A 10 -0.33 -4.97 -8.95
N HIS A 11 -0.68 -5.42 -7.74
CA HIS A 11 -0.67 -4.57 -6.55
C HIS A 11 0.69 -4.49 -5.85
N ARG A 12 1.43 -5.57 -5.88
CA ARG A 12 2.74 -5.66 -5.24
C ARG A 12 3.70 -6.51 -6.09
N SER A 13 4.85 -5.96 -6.43
CA SER A 13 5.84 -6.67 -7.24
C SER A 13 7.26 -6.32 -6.76
N PRO A 14 8.15 -7.31 -6.54
CA PRO A 14 7.90 -8.76 -6.58
C PRO A 14 7.00 -9.25 -5.44
N LEU A 15 6.43 -10.44 -5.61
CA LEU A 15 5.66 -11.11 -4.56
C LEU A 15 6.57 -11.83 -3.56
N GLY A 16 6.03 -12.08 -2.36
CA GLY A 16 6.72 -12.86 -1.34
C GLY A 16 7.87 -12.12 -0.67
N ALA A 17 8.80 -12.87 -0.13
CA ALA A 17 10.01 -12.35 0.47
C ALA A 17 10.93 -11.78 -0.61
N VAL A 18 11.68 -10.73 -0.29
CA VAL A 18 12.61 -10.08 -1.21
C VAL A 18 13.98 -9.94 -0.55
N ALA A 19 15.03 -9.80 -1.36
CA ALA A 19 16.36 -9.46 -0.86
C ALA A 19 16.43 -7.98 -0.52
N ASP A 20 17.32 -7.61 0.40
CA ASP A 20 17.64 -6.21 0.65
C ASP A 20 18.15 -5.55 -0.64
N GLY A 21 17.82 -4.28 -0.81
CA GLY A 21 18.13 -3.55 -2.04
C GLY A 21 17.15 -3.79 -3.19
N THR A 22 16.17 -4.67 -3.03
CA THR A 22 15.13 -4.91 -4.04
C THR A 22 14.14 -3.74 -4.05
N ARG A 23 13.89 -3.19 -5.23
CA ARG A 23 12.87 -2.14 -5.40
C ARG A 23 11.49 -2.80 -5.48
N VAL A 24 10.69 -2.62 -4.43
CA VAL A 24 9.33 -3.17 -4.36
C VAL A 24 8.34 -2.12 -4.84
N HIS A 25 7.48 -2.51 -5.78
CA HIS A 25 6.43 -1.67 -6.33
C HIS A 25 5.11 -1.95 -5.62
N PHE A 26 4.46 -0.90 -5.16
CA PHE A 26 3.12 -0.94 -4.54
C PHE A 26 2.15 -0.14 -5.39
N LYS A 27 0.99 -0.72 -5.65
CA LYS A 27 -0.04 -0.10 -6.48
C LYS A 27 -1.42 -0.40 -5.90
N ILE A 28 -2.17 0.66 -5.59
CA ILE A 28 -3.54 0.55 -5.09
C ILE A 28 -4.51 1.13 -6.09
N THR A 29 -5.73 0.63 -6.08
CA THR A 29 -6.82 1.22 -6.88
C THR A 29 -7.89 1.76 -5.94
N LEU A 30 -8.39 2.95 -6.25
CA LEU A 30 -9.35 3.67 -5.41
C LEU A 30 -10.55 4.10 -6.23
N PRO A 31 -11.77 4.06 -5.64
CA PRO A 31 -12.94 4.64 -6.30
C PRO A 31 -12.76 6.14 -6.51
N ARG A 32 -13.11 6.64 -7.68
CA ARG A 32 -13.05 8.08 -7.97
C ARG A 32 -13.95 8.91 -7.06
N ASN A 33 -15.10 8.36 -6.66
CA ASN A 33 -16.03 9.06 -5.79
C ASN A 33 -15.48 9.26 -4.36
N MET A 34 -14.40 8.62 -4.00
CA MET A 34 -13.68 8.86 -2.75
C MET A 34 -12.99 10.22 -2.75
N GLN A 35 -12.72 10.79 -3.93
CA GLN A 35 -12.02 12.07 -4.11
C GLN A 35 -10.72 12.12 -3.32
N CYS A 36 -9.86 11.13 -3.58
CA CYS A 36 -8.56 11.04 -2.93
C CYS A 36 -7.63 12.12 -3.46
N SER A 37 -7.14 12.98 -2.57
CA SER A 37 -6.20 14.05 -2.93
C SER A 37 -4.76 13.67 -2.64
N ALA A 38 -4.52 12.70 -1.75
CA ALA A 38 -3.19 12.22 -1.40
C ALA A 38 -3.30 10.80 -0.85
N SER A 39 -2.28 10.00 -1.14
CA SER A 39 -2.19 8.62 -0.68
C SER A 39 -0.76 8.35 -0.24
N TYR A 40 -0.61 7.55 0.82
CA TYR A 40 0.69 7.26 1.44
C TYR A 40 0.82 5.77 1.75
N LEU A 41 2.04 5.27 1.57
CA LEU A 41 2.45 3.98 2.12
C LEU A 41 3.21 4.24 3.42
N LEU A 42 2.73 3.69 4.53
CA LEU A 42 3.42 3.76 5.81
C LEU A 42 4.11 2.44 6.08
N VAL A 43 5.41 2.51 6.34
CA VAL A 43 6.25 1.33 6.54
C VAL A 43 6.87 1.39 7.93
N GLN A 44 6.64 0.34 8.72
CA GLN A 44 7.35 0.14 9.98
C GLN A 44 8.57 -0.75 9.72
N HIS A 45 9.75 -0.19 9.95
CA HIS A 45 11.03 -0.88 9.80
C HIS A 45 11.27 -1.87 10.95
N PRO A 46 12.22 -2.82 10.80
CA PRO A 46 12.54 -3.77 11.87
C PRO A 46 12.97 -3.12 13.18
N ASP A 47 13.51 -1.89 13.13
CA ASP A 47 13.89 -1.10 14.31
C ASP A 47 12.75 -0.26 14.88
N ASN A 48 11.51 -0.49 14.43
CA ASN A 48 10.28 0.23 14.79
C ASN A 48 10.20 1.66 14.26
N ARG A 49 11.13 2.12 13.44
CA ARG A 49 11.03 3.40 12.76
C ARG A 49 9.88 3.37 11.75
N ILE A 50 9.08 4.42 11.73
CA ILE A 50 7.98 4.56 10.78
C ILE A 50 8.43 5.50 9.66
N GLU A 51 8.28 5.04 8.42
CA GLU A 51 8.55 5.83 7.22
C GLU A 51 7.25 6.03 6.45
N CYS A 52 6.98 7.28 6.05
CA CYS A 52 5.82 7.65 5.25
C CYS A 52 6.29 7.97 3.83
N LEU A 53 5.82 7.19 2.85
CA LEU A 53 6.16 7.40 1.45
C LEU A 53 4.95 7.92 0.70
N ASP A 54 5.15 9.00 -0.08
CA ASP A 54 4.12 9.51 -0.96
C ASP A 54 3.82 8.51 -2.07
N MET A 55 2.54 8.31 -2.34
CA MET A 55 2.08 7.62 -3.53
C MET A 55 1.67 8.64 -4.59
N PHE A 56 1.72 8.25 -5.86
CA PHE A 56 1.44 9.13 -6.97
C PHE A 56 0.33 8.56 -7.83
N TRP A 57 -0.61 9.41 -8.24
CA TRP A 57 -1.64 9.04 -9.18
C TRP A 57 -1.00 8.64 -10.50
N CYS A 58 -1.38 7.49 -11.04
CA CYS A 58 -0.76 6.94 -12.24
C CYS A 58 -1.76 6.51 -13.31
N GLY A 59 -2.99 7.02 -13.25
CA GLY A 59 -3.95 6.84 -14.31
C GLY A 59 -5.29 6.27 -13.84
N MET A 60 -6.18 6.12 -14.81
CA MET A 60 -7.50 5.56 -14.57
C MET A 60 -7.46 4.03 -14.62
N ASN A 61 -8.34 3.41 -13.84
CA ASN A 61 -8.63 1.99 -13.89
C ASN A 61 -10.10 1.84 -14.26
N GLY A 62 -10.40 1.78 -15.55
CA GLY A 62 -11.76 1.90 -16.05
C GLY A 62 -12.30 3.33 -15.89
N ASN A 63 -13.61 3.47 -15.76
CA ASN A 63 -14.26 4.79 -15.64
C ASN A 63 -14.46 5.26 -14.21
N ASP A 64 -14.48 4.32 -13.25
CA ASP A 64 -14.91 4.61 -11.89
C ASP A 64 -13.81 4.47 -10.85
N TYR A 65 -12.63 3.99 -11.24
CA TYR A 65 -11.49 3.76 -10.36
C TYR A 65 -10.25 4.42 -10.90
N GLU A 66 -9.27 4.63 -10.02
CA GLU A 66 -7.97 5.20 -10.37
C GLU A 66 -6.84 4.45 -9.67
N TRP A 67 -5.64 4.57 -10.22
CA TRP A 67 -4.43 3.93 -9.70
C TRP A 67 -3.53 4.94 -9.00
N TRP A 68 -2.95 4.52 -7.87
CA TRP A 68 -1.89 5.22 -7.17
C TRP A 68 -0.75 4.25 -6.91
N GLU A 69 0.49 4.71 -7.05
CA GLU A 69 1.67 3.84 -6.92
C GLU A 69 2.81 4.52 -6.19
N CYS A 70 3.70 3.70 -5.63
CA CYS A 70 5.00 4.11 -5.14
C CYS A 70 5.96 2.93 -5.14
N HIS A 71 7.22 3.20 -4.82
CA HIS A 71 8.25 2.19 -4.65
C HIS A 71 8.86 2.30 -3.27
N PHE A 72 9.24 1.16 -2.71
CA PHE A 72 9.99 1.08 -1.46
C PHE A 72 11.15 0.11 -1.65
N THR A 73 12.37 0.55 -1.29
CA THR A 73 13.58 -0.25 -1.42
C THR A 73 14.15 -0.49 -0.01
N PRO A 74 13.85 -1.64 0.62
CA PRO A 74 14.41 -1.94 1.93
C PRO A 74 15.92 -2.16 1.85
N GLN A 75 16.67 -1.56 2.77
CA GLN A 75 18.14 -1.64 2.79
C GLN A 75 18.66 -2.67 3.80
N LYS A 76 17.81 -3.13 4.72
CA LYS A 76 18.18 -4.09 5.76
C LYS A 76 17.27 -5.29 5.74
N THR A 77 17.81 -6.46 6.08
CA THR A 77 17.02 -7.65 6.30
C THR A 77 16.17 -7.50 7.55
N GLY A 78 15.04 -8.19 7.58
CA GLY A 78 14.13 -8.18 8.72
C GLY A 78 12.68 -8.24 8.30
N LEU A 79 11.81 -8.03 9.26
CA LEU A 79 10.38 -8.04 9.06
C LEU A 79 9.85 -6.61 9.08
N TYR A 80 9.22 -6.20 7.97
CA TYR A 80 8.59 -4.90 7.81
C TYR A 80 7.08 -5.07 7.84
N PHE A 81 6.39 -4.05 8.38
CA PHE A 81 4.92 -4.00 8.37
C PHE A 81 4.49 -2.74 7.65
N TYR A 82 3.41 -2.83 6.87
CA TYR A 82 2.95 -1.66 6.13
C TYR A 82 1.43 -1.59 6.03
N HIS A 83 0.94 -0.38 5.81
CA HIS A 83 -0.45 -0.09 5.51
C HIS A 83 -0.52 1.20 4.68
N PHE A 84 -1.74 1.61 4.30
CA PHE A 84 -1.94 2.79 3.47
C PHE A 84 -2.78 3.82 4.21
N GLU A 85 -2.48 5.10 4.00
CA GLU A 85 -3.31 6.21 4.45
C GLU A 85 -3.75 7.04 3.27
N LEU A 86 -5.00 7.50 3.31
CA LEU A 86 -5.62 8.28 2.24
C LEU A 86 -6.14 9.60 2.80
N ARG A 87 -6.06 10.66 1.99
CA ARG A 87 -6.75 11.91 2.21
C ARG A 87 -7.90 11.98 1.23
N THR A 88 -9.12 11.96 1.72
CA THR A 88 -10.33 11.93 0.90
C THR A 88 -11.21 13.13 1.19
N SER A 89 -12.31 13.28 0.43
CA SER A 89 -13.29 14.34 0.70
C SER A 89 -13.93 14.23 2.10
N ARG A 90 -13.89 13.04 2.71
CA ARG A 90 -14.39 12.79 4.06
C ARG A 90 -13.31 12.85 5.14
N GLY A 91 -12.08 13.25 4.78
CA GLY A 91 -10.96 13.32 5.67
C GLY A 91 -10.00 12.13 5.52
N ARG A 92 -9.31 11.78 6.61
CA ARG A 92 -8.32 10.71 6.63
C ARG A 92 -8.99 9.35 6.67
N SER A 93 -8.52 8.44 5.81
CA SER A 93 -8.91 7.03 5.83
C SER A 93 -7.66 6.17 5.90
N VAL A 94 -7.72 5.06 6.63
CA VAL A 94 -6.61 4.12 6.78
C VAL A 94 -7.04 2.78 6.22
N LEU A 95 -6.24 2.24 5.29
CA LEU A 95 -6.46 0.92 4.71
C LEU A 95 -5.48 -0.06 5.31
N LYS A 96 -6.00 -1.07 5.99
CA LYS A 96 -5.23 -2.18 6.54
C LYS A 96 -5.78 -3.50 6.03
N LYS A 97 -5.10 -4.58 6.35
CA LYS A 97 -5.42 -5.92 5.89
C LYS A 97 -6.62 -6.48 6.64
N ASP A 98 -7.63 -6.94 5.92
CA ASP A 98 -8.75 -7.68 6.47
C ASP A 98 -8.43 -9.19 6.61
N LEU A 99 -9.39 -9.98 7.07
CA LEU A 99 -9.20 -11.42 7.25
C LEU A 99 -8.91 -12.17 5.94
N GLY A 100 -9.37 -11.63 4.82
CA GLY A 100 -9.11 -12.19 3.49
C GLY A 100 -7.78 -11.73 2.86
N GLY A 101 -7.03 -10.86 3.52
CA GLY A 101 -5.76 -10.33 3.01
C GLY A 101 -5.91 -9.09 2.13
N GLU A 102 -7.12 -8.60 1.93
CA GLU A 102 -7.41 -7.43 1.09
C GLU A 102 -7.47 -6.15 1.93
N ALA A 103 -7.25 -5.01 1.27
CA ALA A 103 -7.33 -3.70 1.91
C ALA A 103 -8.78 -3.34 2.24
N ARG A 104 -8.99 -2.86 3.46
CA ARG A 104 -10.29 -2.43 3.94
C ARG A 104 -10.14 -1.28 4.93
N ALA A 105 -10.99 -0.27 4.80
CA ALA A 105 -11.08 0.79 5.79
C ALA A 105 -11.62 0.20 7.10
N GLY A 106 -10.94 0.50 8.21
CA GLY A 106 -11.32 -0.01 9.53
C GLY A 106 -10.75 -1.38 9.88
N ALA A 107 -10.08 -2.07 8.96
CA ALA A 107 -9.31 -3.27 9.29
C ALA A 107 -8.14 -2.92 10.22
N ARG A 108 -7.62 -3.90 10.96
CA ARG A 108 -6.71 -3.62 12.08
C ARG A 108 -5.30 -4.17 11.91
N GLU A 109 -5.04 -4.97 10.87
CA GLU A 109 -3.75 -5.62 10.71
C GLU A 109 -2.96 -5.03 9.55
N ASP A 110 -1.66 -4.86 9.77
CA ASP A 110 -0.73 -4.50 8.71
C ASP A 110 -0.41 -5.71 7.85
N TRP A 111 -0.02 -5.46 6.58
CA TRP A 111 0.65 -6.48 5.78
C TRP A 111 2.11 -6.60 6.21
N GLN A 112 2.72 -7.73 5.89
CA GLN A 112 4.12 -8.02 6.19
C GLN A 112 4.95 -8.05 4.91
N LEU A 113 6.17 -7.56 5.01
CA LEU A 113 7.19 -7.70 3.97
C LEU A 113 8.44 -8.29 4.64
N THR A 114 8.80 -9.50 4.25
CA THR A 114 10.00 -10.17 4.75
C THR A 114 11.17 -9.87 3.80
N VAL A 115 12.25 -9.42 4.39
CA VAL A 115 13.46 -9.04 3.65
C VAL A 115 14.67 -9.83 4.15
#